data_ec3c21269b2fdedc1c90ad928f8c4efe
#
_entry.id   ec3c21269b2fdedc1c90ad928f8c4efe
#
_cell.length_a   1.000
_cell.length_b   1.000
_cell.length_c   1.000
_cell.angle_alpha   90.00
_cell.angle_beta   90.00
_cell.angle_gamma   90.00
#
_symmetry.space_group_name_H-M   'P 1'
#
loop_
_entity.id
_entity.type
_entity.pdbx_description
1 polymer ?
#
loop_
_entity_poly.entity_id
_entity_poly.type
_entity_poly.pdbx_seq_one_letter_code
_entity_poly.pdbx_strand_id
1 'polypeptide(L)'
;MNSPSLPASITISAASGAGAENSPEQVQPAQGYAGDVSPQLAYLWWQSGQAVLVDVRSDAEREWVGFVPGAAAVAWKQWPGMAMNPGFDAALHAAVPPGMKAVLLCRSGVRSIAAAKRATELGLEAYNILEGFEGNPDADGHRGNVGGWRKLGLPWKQG
;
A
#
# COMPACT_ATOMS: atom_id res chain seq x y z
N MET A 1 -16.89 -0.41 -21.64
CA MET A 1 -16.53 -0.90 -21.65
C MET A 1 -16.15 -1.63 -21.53
N ASN A 2 -16.21 -1.31 -21.13
CA ASN A 2 -15.81 -2.00 -20.89
C ASN A 2 -15.12 -2.46 -20.70
N SER A 3 -15.07 -2.03 -20.42
CA SER A 3 -14.50 -2.54 -20.19
C SER A 3 -13.94 -2.98 -20.03
N PRO A 4 -14.08 -2.57 -20.08
CA PRO A 4 -13.57 -3.13 -19.73
C PRO A 4 -13.22 -3.92 -19.40
N SER A 5 -13.41 -3.41 -19.35
CA SER A 5 -13.13 -4.23 -19.02
C SER A 5 -12.77 -5.05 -18.77
N LEU A 6 -12.93 -4.81 -18.74
CA LEU A 6 -12.64 -5.70 -18.46
C LEU A 6 -12.33 -6.46 -18.36
N PRO A 7 -12.36 -6.20 -18.38
CA PRO A 7 -12.02 -7.01 -18.09
C PRO A 7 -11.88 -7.87 -17.83
N ALA A 8 -12.16 -7.61 -17.93
CA ALA A 8 -11.95 -8.49 -17.54
C ALA A 8 -11.71 -9.28 -17.38
N SER A 9 -11.66 -9.23 -17.45
CA SER A 9 -11.28 -10.07 -17.15
C SER A 9 -11.05 -10.73 -16.76
N ILE A 10 -11.23 -10.53 -16.89
CA ILE A 10 -10.90 -11.24 -16.27
C ILE A 10 -11.02 -12.05 -15.94
N THR A 11 -11.08 -12.22 -15.96
CA THR A 11 -11.03 -13.13 -15.42
C THR A 11 -10.98 -13.94 -15.06
N ILE A 12 -11.06 -14.17 -15.13
CA ILE A 12 -10.89 -15.02 -14.62
C ILE A 12 -10.70 -15.82 -14.26
N SER A 13 -10.59 -16.06 -14.29
CA SER A 13 -10.22 -16.96 -13.91
C SER A 13 -10.37 -17.54 -13.19
N ALA A 14 -10.71 -17.49 -13.09
CA ALA A 14 -10.75 -18.05 -12.25
C ALA A 14 -10.63 -18.87 -11.82
N ALA A 15 -10.86 -18.96 -11.93
CA ALA A 15 -10.88 -19.77 -11.33
C ALA A 15 -10.20 -20.54 -10.88
N SER A 16 -9.77 -20.77 -10.82
CA SER A 16 -9.19 -21.64 -10.33
C SER A 16 -8.98 -21.60 -9.02
N GLY A 17 -9.68 -21.78 -8.41
CA GLY A 17 -9.57 -22.17 -7.16
C GLY A 17 -8.78 -21.39 -6.22
N ALA A 18 -8.17 -22.06 -5.33
CA ALA A 18 -7.46 -21.45 -4.24
C ALA A 18 -6.41 -20.44 -4.68
N GLY A 19 -5.79 -20.69 -5.81
CA GLY A 19 -4.77 -19.78 -6.30
C GLY A 19 -5.30 -18.41 -6.65
N ALA A 20 -6.57 -18.33 -7.07
CA ALA A 20 -7.16 -17.06 -7.46
C ALA A 20 -7.30 -16.10 -6.28
N GLU A 21 -7.46 -16.61 -5.06
CA GLU A 21 -7.62 -15.77 -3.88
C GLU A 21 -6.37 -14.96 -3.57
N ASN A 22 -5.22 -15.45 -3.99
CA ASN A 22 -3.93 -14.82 -3.69
C ASN A 22 -3.30 -14.22 -4.94
N SER A 23 -4.09 -14.03 -6.00
CA SER A 23 -3.58 -13.43 -7.20
C SER A 23 -3.10 -12.01 -6.93
N PRO A 24 -1.89 -11.63 -7.40
CA PRO A 24 -1.41 -10.26 -7.22
C PRO A 24 -2.27 -9.22 -7.95
N GLU A 25 -3.20 -9.67 -8.79
CA GLU A 25 -4.05 -8.76 -9.54
C GLU A 25 -5.42 -8.57 -8.90
N GLN A 26 -5.67 -9.18 -7.76
CA GLN A 26 -6.96 -9.12 -7.11
C GLN A 26 -6.91 -8.34 -5.81
N VAL A 27 -7.98 -7.58 -5.57
CA VAL A 27 -8.21 -6.95 -4.28
C VAL A 27 -8.77 -7.99 -3.34
N GLN A 28 -8.20 -8.09 -2.14
CA GLN A 28 -8.73 -8.95 -1.09
C GLN A 28 -9.64 -8.12 -0.20
N PRO A 29 -10.89 -8.56 0.03
CA PRO A 29 -11.83 -7.81 0.87
C PRO A 29 -11.29 -7.62 2.29
N ALA A 30 -11.65 -6.50 2.89
CA ALA A 30 -11.23 -6.18 4.26
C ALA A 30 -12.36 -5.49 4.99
N GLN A 31 -12.25 -5.46 6.32
CA GLN A 31 -13.24 -4.78 7.15
C GLN A 31 -12.71 -3.41 7.56
N GLY A 32 -13.50 -2.37 7.31
CA GLY A 32 -13.17 -1.03 7.74
C GLY A 32 -12.32 -0.23 6.76
N TYR A 33 -11.93 -0.83 5.65
CA TYR A 33 -11.23 -0.15 4.55
C TYR A 33 -11.51 -0.91 3.26
N ALA A 34 -11.07 -0.34 2.12
CA ALA A 34 -11.51 -0.85 0.81
C ALA A 34 -10.96 -2.24 0.47
N GLY A 35 -9.80 -2.59 1.00
CA GLY A 35 -9.25 -3.92 0.78
C GLY A 35 -7.74 -3.95 0.87
N ASP A 36 -7.20 -5.16 0.68
CA ASP A 36 -5.76 -5.39 0.62
C ASP A 36 -5.36 -5.64 -0.82
N VAL A 37 -4.24 -5.07 -1.23
CA VAL A 37 -3.69 -5.25 -2.58
C VAL A 37 -2.23 -5.64 -2.50
N SER A 38 -1.77 -6.38 -3.51
CA SER A 38 -0.35 -6.70 -3.64
C SER A 38 0.45 -5.44 -3.95
N PRO A 39 1.76 -5.46 -3.69
CA PRO A 39 2.62 -4.36 -4.15
C PRO A 39 2.54 -4.16 -5.66
N GLN A 40 2.42 -5.25 -6.43
CA GLN A 40 2.34 -5.18 -7.90
C GLN A 40 1.08 -4.45 -8.35
N LEU A 41 -0.08 -4.78 -7.76
CA LEU A 41 -1.33 -4.12 -8.12
C LEU A 41 -1.31 -2.65 -7.71
N ALA A 42 -0.78 -2.36 -6.52
CA ALA A 42 -0.64 -0.97 -6.07
C ALA A 42 0.23 -0.17 -7.03
N TYR A 43 1.35 -0.75 -7.46
CA TYR A 43 2.25 -0.10 -8.41
C TYR A 43 1.53 0.17 -9.75
N LEU A 44 0.80 -0.82 -10.24
CA LEU A 44 0.05 -0.68 -11.50
C LEU A 44 -0.97 0.45 -11.42
N TRP A 45 -1.77 0.49 -10.35
CA TRP A 45 -2.76 1.55 -10.18
C TRP A 45 -2.10 2.92 -10.06
N TRP A 46 -0.98 2.99 -9.35
CA TRP A 46 -0.26 4.25 -9.19
C TRP A 46 0.30 4.73 -10.52
N GLN A 47 0.94 3.85 -11.28
CA GLN A 47 1.53 4.21 -12.56
C GLN A 47 0.48 4.58 -13.61
N SER A 48 -0.69 3.99 -13.54
CA SER A 48 -1.78 4.28 -14.49
C SER A 48 -2.64 5.49 -14.09
N GLY A 49 -2.31 6.14 -12.97
CA GLY A 49 -3.04 7.33 -12.53
C GLY A 49 -4.32 7.06 -11.78
N GLN A 50 -4.57 5.82 -11.38
CA GLN A 50 -5.79 5.45 -10.65
C GLN A 50 -5.66 5.65 -9.15
N ALA A 51 -4.44 5.67 -8.64
CA ALA A 51 -4.18 5.74 -7.20
C ALA A 51 -3.02 6.66 -6.89
N VAL A 52 -3.04 7.19 -5.67
CA VAL A 52 -1.89 7.85 -5.07
C VAL A 52 -1.21 6.83 -4.16
N LEU A 53 0.10 6.68 -4.30
CA LEU A 53 0.89 5.85 -3.40
C LEU A 53 1.25 6.68 -2.18
N VAL A 54 0.80 6.26 -1.01
CA VAL A 54 1.00 6.98 0.25
C VAL A 54 1.89 6.17 1.17
N ASP A 55 3.06 6.70 1.49
CA ASP A 55 3.98 6.07 2.42
C ASP A 55 3.67 6.57 3.83
N VAL A 56 3.15 5.69 4.67
CA VAL A 56 2.74 6.04 6.04
C VAL A 56 3.81 5.71 7.08
N ARG A 57 5.02 5.34 6.64
CA ARG A 57 6.15 5.12 7.53
C ARG A 57 6.65 6.47 8.07
N SER A 58 7.46 6.39 9.12
CA SER A 58 8.09 7.59 9.67
C SER A 58 9.12 8.16 8.70
N ASP A 59 9.42 9.45 8.84
CA ASP A 59 10.45 10.10 8.02
C ASP A 59 11.82 9.43 8.22
N ALA A 60 12.10 8.99 9.45
CA ALA A 60 13.35 8.30 9.75
C ALA A 60 13.51 7.01 8.94
N GLU A 61 12.43 6.23 8.82
CA GLU A 61 12.47 5.00 8.02
C GLU A 61 12.72 5.30 6.56
N ARG A 62 12.08 6.32 6.04
CA ARG A 62 12.25 6.72 4.64
C ARG A 62 13.69 7.16 4.36
N GLU A 63 14.30 7.83 5.31
CA GLU A 63 15.67 8.30 5.17
C GLU A 63 16.69 7.16 5.28
N TRP A 64 16.52 6.28 6.28
CA TRP A 64 17.53 5.29 6.61
C TRP A 64 17.35 3.95 5.92
N VAL A 65 16.13 3.53 5.67
CA VAL A 65 15.85 2.22 5.08
C VAL A 65 15.66 2.33 3.57
N GLY A 66 15.14 3.44 3.11
CA GLY A 66 14.84 3.66 1.71
C GLY A 66 13.42 4.15 1.51
N PHE A 67 13.08 4.53 0.28
CA PHE A 67 11.78 5.10 -0.04
C PHE A 67 11.45 4.85 -1.50
N VAL A 68 10.18 5.06 -1.85
CA VAL A 68 9.72 4.97 -3.23
C VAL A 68 9.66 6.39 -3.79
N PRO A 69 10.46 6.73 -4.81
CA PRO A 69 10.40 8.07 -5.41
C PRO A 69 9.01 8.37 -5.93
N GLY A 70 8.48 9.54 -5.60
CA GLY A 70 7.16 9.96 -6.04
C GLY A 70 6.02 9.59 -5.10
N ALA A 71 6.27 8.75 -4.10
CA ALA A 71 5.24 8.44 -3.11
C ALA A 71 4.99 9.66 -2.21
N ALA A 72 3.72 9.87 -1.84
CA ALA A 72 3.38 10.92 -0.89
C ALA A 72 3.76 10.48 0.51
N ALA A 73 4.53 11.30 1.22
CA ALA A 73 4.96 10.98 2.58
C ALA A 73 3.94 11.53 3.57
N VAL A 74 3.17 10.64 4.19
CA VAL A 74 2.16 11.01 5.18
C VAL A 74 2.30 10.05 6.35
N ALA A 75 3.17 10.38 7.30
CA ALA A 75 3.49 9.48 8.41
C ALA A 75 2.28 9.24 9.31
N TRP A 76 2.02 7.97 9.63
CA TRP A 76 1.03 7.57 10.62
C TRP A 76 1.57 7.84 12.03
N LYS A 77 2.84 7.43 12.25
CA LYS A 77 3.57 7.68 13.49
C LYS A 77 4.97 8.18 13.16
N GLN A 78 5.54 8.99 14.04
CA GLN A 78 6.86 9.57 13.80
C GLN A 78 7.87 9.14 14.84
N TRP A 79 9.10 8.97 14.40
CA TRP A 79 10.26 8.76 15.24
C TRP A 79 10.78 10.14 15.74
N PRO A 80 11.30 10.25 16.95
CA PRO A 80 11.41 9.19 17.96
C PRO A 80 10.11 9.00 18.75
N GLY A 81 10.00 7.82 19.40
CA GLY A 81 8.86 7.52 20.25
C GLY A 81 7.65 6.96 19.54
N MET A 82 7.60 7.05 18.23
CA MET A 82 6.50 6.53 17.42
C MET A 82 5.13 7.00 17.88
N ALA A 83 5.04 8.28 18.23
CA ALA A 83 3.76 8.90 18.59
C ALA A 83 2.93 9.16 17.33
N MET A 84 1.62 9.14 17.48
CA MET A 84 0.70 9.43 16.37
C MET A 84 0.97 10.82 15.82
N ASN A 85 0.93 10.94 14.51
CA ASN A 85 1.08 12.22 13.83
C ASN A 85 -0.24 12.98 13.87
N PRO A 86 -0.36 14.08 14.60
CA PRO A 86 -1.62 14.81 14.69
C PRO A 86 -2.03 15.47 13.37
N GLY A 87 -1.09 15.63 12.44
CA GLY A 87 -1.37 16.20 11.12
C GLY A 87 -1.74 15.17 10.06
N PHE A 88 -1.92 13.90 10.42
CA PHE A 88 -2.15 12.84 9.45
C PHE A 88 -3.36 13.11 8.55
N ASP A 89 -4.50 13.44 9.16
CA ASP A 89 -5.73 13.63 8.40
C ASP A 89 -5.59 14.74 7.36
N ALA A 90 -5.07 15.88 7.76
CA ALA A 90 -4.90 17.02 6.86
C ALA A 90 -3.91 16.73 5.75
N ALA A 91 -2.79 16.09 6.09
CA ALA A 91 -1.77 15.74 5.10
C ALA A 91 -2.29 14.72 4.10
N LEU A 92 -3.09 13.76 4.57
CA LEU A 92 -3.67 12.75 3.69
C LEU A 92 -4.65 13.39 2.72
N HIS A 93 -5.53 14.26 3.21
CA HIS A 93 -6.46 14.98 2.33
C HIS A 93 -5.73 15.82 1.29
N ALA A 94 -4.62 16.44 1.67
CA ALA A 94 -3.83 17.22 0.72
C ALA A 94 -3.16 16.34 -0.34
N ALA A 95 -2.81 15.12 0.01
CA ALA A 95 -2.07 14.22 -0.89
C ALA A 95 -2.98 13.46 -1.86
N VAL A 96 -4.23 13.19 -1.45
CA VAL A 96 -5.13 12.32 -2.23
C VAL A 96 -6.34 13.12 -2.70
N PRO A 97 -6.39 13.48 -3.99
CA PRO A 97 -7.54 14.22 -4.54
C PRO A 97 -8.83 13.40 -4.46
N PRO A 98 -9.99 14.05 -4.40
CA PRO A 98 -11.27 13.33 -4.42
C PRO A 98 -11.37 12.45 -5.67
N GLY A 99 -11.91 11.24 -5.48
CA GLY A 99 -12.09 10.29 -6.57
C GLY A 99 -10.89 9.42 -6.89
N MET A 100 -9.75 9.70 -6.26
CA MET A 100 -8.55 8.86 -6.41
C MET A 100 -8.51 7.79 -5.33
N LYS A 101 -8.04 6.59 -5.70
CA LYS A 101 -7.73 5.57 -4.70
C LYS A 101 -6.46 5.96 -3.95
N ALA A 102 -6.38 5.55 -2.70
CA ALA A 102 -5.15 5.68 -1.91
C ALA A 102 -4.63 4.27 -1.62
N VAL A 103 -3.38 3.99 -1.99
CA VAL A 103 -2.73 2.72 -1.64
C VAL A 103 -1.63 3.04 -0.62
N LEU A 104 -1.73 2.42 0.56
CA LEU A 104 -0.93 2.81 1.72
C LEU A 104 0.17 1.80 2.00
N LEU A 105 1.38 2.30 2.15
CA LEU A 105 2.60 1.51 2.32
C LEU A 105 3.19 1.76 3.69
N CYS A 106 3.46 0.69 4.45
CA CYS A 106 4.27 0.76 5.65
C CYS A 106 5.38 -0.28 5.59
N ARG A 107 5.97 -0.66 6.73
CA ARG A 107 7.09 -1.59 6.71
C ARG A 107 6.68 -3.00 6.27
N SER A 108 5.61 -3.53 6.85
CA SER A 108 5.19 -4.91 6.61
C SER A 108 3.67 -5.09 6.49
N GLY A 109 2.89 -4.00 6.49
CA GLY A 109 1.45 -4.06 6.30
C GLY A 109 0.63 -3.91 7.57
N VAL A 110 1.23 -3.58 8.71
CA VAL A 110 0.50 -3.45 9.98
C VAL A 110 -0.02 -2.03 10.21
N ARG A 111 0.86 -1.04 10.16
CA ARG A 111 0.48 0.37 10.38
C ARG A 111 -0.43 0.87 9.27
N SER A 112 -0.23 0.39 8.06
CA SER A 112 -1.03 0.80 6.91
C SER A 112 -2.47 0.31 7.00
N ILE A 113 -2.73 -0.78 7.72
CA ILE A 113 -4.11 -1.22 7.97
C ILE A 113 -4.83 -0.19 8.85
N ALA A 114 -4.21 0.24 9.95
CA ALA A 114 -4.80 1.26 10.81
C ALA A 114 -4.98 2.58 10.06
N ALA A 115 -3.99 2.97 9.28
CA ALA A 115 -4.07 4.18 8.48
C ALA A 115 -5.15 4.09 7.40
N ALA A 116 -5.32 2.92 6.78
CA ALA A 116 -6.37 2.72 5.77
C ALA A 116 -7.77 2.80 6.38
N LYS A 117 -7.94 2.28 7.59
CA LYS A 117 -9.22 2.42 8.30
C LYS A 117 -9.53 3.88 8.58
N ARG A 118 -8.53 4.63 9.02
CA ARG A 118 -8.72 6.07 9.27
C ARG A 118 -9.03 6.81 7.98
N ALA A 119 -8.33 6.50 6.90
CA ALA A 119 -8.57 7.12 5.60
C ALA A 119 -10.01 6.85 5.12
N THR A 120 -10.51 5.64 5.36
CA THR A 120 -11.88 5.28 5.01
C THR A 120 -12.88 6.11 5.80
N GLU A 121 -12.63 6.32 7.10
CA GLU A 121 -13.46 7.20 7.93
C GLU A 121 -13.48 8.63 7.38
N LEU A 122 -12.39 9.05 6.74
CA LEU A 122 -12.29 10.37 6.12
C LEU A 122 -12.91 10.45 4.73
N GLY A 123 -13.51 9.35 4.25
CA GLY A 123 -14.21 9.33 2.98
C GLY A 123 -13.37 8.90 1.78
N LEU A 124 -12.17 8.38 2.00
CA LEU A 124 -11.29 7.94 0.93
C LEU A 124 -11.45 6.46 0.63
N GLU A 125 -11.21 6.09 -0.62
CA GLU A 125 -11.14 4.68 -1.03
C GLU A 125 -9.71 4.21 -0.77
N ALA A 126 -9.47 3.63 0.40
CA ALA A 126 -8.12 3.35 0.88
C ALA A 126 -7.84 1.86 0.95
N TYR A 127 -6.68 1.47 0.46
CA TYR A 127 -6.21 0.09 0.41
C TYR A 127 -4.90 -0.06 1.18
N ASN A 128 -4.74 -1.20 1.82
CA ASN A 128 -3.47 -1.58 2.44
C ASN A 128 -2.63 -2.32 1.41
N ILE A 129 -1.35 -1.97 1.29
CA ILE A 129 -0.41 -2.72 0.46
C ILE A 129 0.14 -3.87 1.31
N LEU A 130 -0.18 -5.09 0.89
CA LEU A 130 0.30 -6.30 1.57
C LEU A 130 1.82 -6.34 1.59
N GLU A 131 2.38 -6.86 2.67
CA GLU A 131 3.82 -7.05 2.85
C GLU A 131 4.61 -5.75 3.01
N GLY A 132 4.05 -4.61 2.65
CA GLY A 132 4.72 -3.33 2.82
C GLY A 132 6.01 -3.16 2.04
N PHE A 133 6.86 -2.27 2.52
CA PHE A 133 8.12 -1.94 1.85
C PHE A 133 9.18 -3.02 2.04
N GLU A 134 9.29 -3.57 3.26
CA GLU A 134 10.35 -4.50 3.63
C GLU A 134 9.89 -5.95 3.73
N GLY A 135 8.60 -6.20 3.82
CA GLY A 135 8.07 -7.53 4.03
C GLY A 135 8.24 -8.02 5.46
N ASN A 136 7.86 -9.28 5.68
CA ASN A 136 8.01 -9.93 6.98
C ASN A 136 9.45 -10.40 7.17
N PRO A 137 9.90 -10.56 8.42
CA PRO A 137 11.24 -11.11 8.66
C PRO A 137 11.29 -12.58 8.24
N ASP A 138 12.47 -13.01 7.78
CA ASP A 138 12.73 -14.41 7.48
C ASP A 138 13.01 -15.18 8.77
N ALA A 139 13.43 -16.45 8.63
CA ALA A 139 13.71 -17.32 9.78
C ALA A 139 14.83 -16.79 10.68
N ASP A 140 15.71 -15.98 10.12
CA ASP A 140 16.81 -15.38 10.87
C ASP A 140 16.48 -13.99 11.40
N GLY A 141 15.24 -13.53 11.22
CA GLY A 141 14.81 -12.21 11.68
C GLY A 141 15.21 -11.08 10.76
N HIS A 142 15.56 -11.35 9.51
CA HIS A 142 15.95 -10.33 8.54
C HIS A 142 14.81 -10.03 7.59
N ARG A 143 14.60 -8.74 7.31
CA ARG A 143 13.59 -8.29 6.36
C ARG A 143 14.20 -8.09 4.98
N GLY A 144 13.34 -8.05 3.97
CA GLY A 144 13.76 -7.86 2.59
C GLY A 144 14.04 -9.14 1.84
N ASN A 145 13.84 -10.29 2.47
CA ASN A 145 14.16 -11.60 1.87
C ASN A 145 12.92 -12.42 1.56
N VAL A 146 11.80 -12.14 2.21
CA VAL A 146 10.58 -12.96 2.07
C VAL A 146 9.59 -12.33 1.12
N GLY A 147 9.39 -11.03 1.20
CA GLY A 147 8.43 -10.33 0.36
C GLY A 147 8.59 -8.83 0.50
N GLY A 148 7.59 -8.09 0.01
CA GLY A 148 7.57 -6.65 0.09
C GLY A 148 8.01 -5.96 -1.18
N TRP A 149 7.79 -4.64 -1.22
CA TRP A 149 8.04 -3.80 -2.38
C TRP A 149 9.47 -3.97 -2.94
N ARG A 150 10.45 -3.92 -2.04
CA ARG A 150 11.86 -4.04 -2.45
C ARG A 150 12.18 -5.42 -3.01
N LYS A 151 11.73 -6.47 -2.33
CA LYS A 151 12.01 -7.85 -2.74
C LYS A 151 11.44 -8.16 -4.12
N LEU A 152 10.31 -7.56 -4.45
CA LEU A 152 9.66 -7.77 -5.73
C LEU A 152 10.28 -6.96 -6.86
N GLY A 153 11.30 -6.17 -6.57
CA GLY A 153 12.00 -5.43 -7.61
C GLY A 153 11.31 -4.16 -8.07
N LEU A 154 10.32 -3.68 -7.33
CA LEU A 154 9.64 -2.44 -7.67
C LEU A 154 10.55 -1.25 -7.34
N PRO A 155 10.37 -0.10 -8.00
CA PRO A 155 11.30 1.03 -7.86
C PRO A 155 11.43 1.54 -6.44
N TRP A 156 12.66 1.71 -5.97
CA TRP A 156 12.96 2.31 -4.67
C TRP A 156 14.38 2.86 -4.67
N LYS A 157 14.65 3.75 -3.73
CA LYS A 157 15.97 4.36 -3.56
C LYS A 157 16.34 4.45 -2.10
N GLN A 158 17.64 4.56 -1.86
CA GLN A 158 18.22 4.85 -0.55
C GLN A 158 19.03 6.11 -0.68
N GLY A 159 18.83 7.05 0.22
CA GLY A 159 19.44 8.34 0.07
C GLY A 159 20.70 8.57 0.83
#